data_4a0a5f6a0a8652bc499a13ac98a35a80
#
_entry.id   4a0a5f6a0a8652bc499a13ac98a35a80
#
_cell.length_a   1.000
_cell.length_b   1.000
_cell.length_c   1.000
_cell.angle_alpha   90.00
_cell.angle_beta   90.00
_cell.angle_gamma   90.00
#
_symmetry.space_group_name_H-M   'P 1'
#
loop_
_entity.id
_entity.type
_entity.pdbx_description
1 polymer ?
#
loop_
_entity_poly.entity_id
_entity_poly.type
_entity_poly.pdbx_seq_one_letter_code
_entity_poly.pdbx_strand_id
1 'polypeptide(L)'
;MKRDHSNKLSCFPQNIDGRICGYDNDNLKMPNKIIEMGLLPDTLFKILYQAPFNGPLYIEFGEEKSRIALRVEEAQFIIVESTTA
;
A
#
# COMPACT_ATOMS: atom_id res chain seq x y z
N MET A 1 20.56 -2.71 -12.34
CA MET A 1 19.56 -2.96 -11.99
C MET A 1 18.65 -1.97 -11.99
N LYS A 2 17.62 -2.03 -12.23
CA LYS A 2 16.80 -1.17 -12.30
C LYS A 2 15.86 -1.16 -11.32
N ARG A 3 15.45 -0.11 -10.88
CA ARG A 3 14.58 -0.03 -9.92
C ARG A 3 13.30 -0.07 -10.47
N ASP A 4 12.49 -0.74 -9.95
CA ASP A 4 11.22 -0.96 -10.48
C ASP A 4 10.25 -0.09 -9.75
N HIS A 5 9.58 0.78 -10.44
CA HIS A 5 8.64 1.67 -9.81
C HIS A 5 7.34 1.00 -9.46
N SER A 6 7.13 -0.23 -9.91
CA SER A 6 5.89 -0.92 -9.63
C SER A 6 5.81 -1.43 -8.22
N ASN A 7 6.85 -1.26 -7.40
CA ASN A 7 6.78 -1.73 -6.04
C ASN A 7 6.12 -0.75 -5.08
N LYS A 8 5.48 0.28 -5.58
CA LYS A 8 4.68 1.16 -4.75
C LYS A 8 3.25 0.66 -4.68
N LEU A 9 2.62 0.88 -3.55
CA LEU A 9 1.26 0.38 -3.34
C LEU A 9 0.31 0.91 -4.42
N SER A 10 0.49 2.15 -4.83
CA SER A 10 -0.38 2.75 -5.84
C SER A 10 -0.31 2.05 -7.19
N CYS A 11 0.76 1.29 -7.43
CA CYS A 11 0.93 0.58 -8.69
C CYS A 11 0.76 -0.93 -8.55
N PHE A 12 0.40 -1.39 -7.38
CA PHE A 12 0.30 -2.82 -7.12
C PHE A 12 -1.01 -3.36 -7.69
N PRO A 13 -1.01 -4.56 -8.25
CA PRO A 13 -2.24 -5.10 -8.84
C PRO A 13 -3.29 -5.46 -7.79
N GLN A 14 -4.53 -5.48 -8.22
CA GLN A 14 -5.64 -5.80 -7.34
C GLN A 14 -5.72 -7.31 -7.12
N ASN A 15 -6.25 -7.66 -5.96
CA ASN A 15 -6.56 -9.06 -5.62
C ASN A 15 -5.35 -9.98 -5.56
N ILE A 16 -4.19 -9.40 -5.32
CA ILE A 16 -2.96 -10.16 -5.16
C ILE A 16 -2.41 -9.82 -3.78
N ASP A 17 -1.99 -10.84 -3.05
CA ASP A 17 -1.44 -10.62 -1.73
C ASP A 17 -0.08 -9.96 -1.81
N GLY A 18 0.13 -8.98 -0.95
CA GLY A 18 1.38 -8.29 -0.87
C GLY A 18 1.76 -8.04 0.57
N ARG A 19 2.93 -7.46 0.75
CA ARG A 19 3.45 -7.13 2.07
C ARG A 19 4.04 -5.74 2.02
N ILE A 20 3.81 -4.97 3.07
CA ILE A 20 4.37 -3.64 3.18
C ILE A 20 5.82 -3.75 3.59
N CYS A 21 6.71 -3.13 2.82
CA CYS A 21 8.15 -3.17 3.09
C CYS A 21 8.63 -1.93 3.81
N GLY A 22 8.04 -0.80 3.53
CA GLY A 22 8.48 0.44 4.13
C GLY A 22 7.82 1.62 3.46
N TYR A 23 8.47 2.76 3.58
CA TYR A 23 7.89 4.00 3.07
C TYR A 23 8.92 4.80 2.31
N ASP A 24 8.42 5.57 1.35
CA ASP A 24 9.23 6.52 0.64
C ASP A 24 9.39 7.75 1.55
N ASN A 25 10.62 8.19 1.75
CA ASN A 25 10.89 9.22 2.72
C ASN A 25 10.85 10.64 2.17
N ASP A 26 10.30 10.82 1.01
CA ASP A 26 10.25 12.15 0.41
C ASP A 26 9.40 13.11 1.24
N ASN A 27 8.46 12.59 2.02
CA ASN A 27 7.60 13.44 2.82
C ASN A 27 7.57 12.86 4.23
N LEU A 28 8.18 13.56 5.17
CA LEU A 28 8.33 13.04 6.52
C LEU A 28 7.02 12.96 7.29
N LYS A 29 6.01 13.71 6.91
CA LYS A 29 4.73 13.68 7.61
C LYS A 29 3.85 12.51 7.18
N MET A 30 4.00 12.08 5.96
CA MET A 30 3.13 11.06 5.42
C MET A 30 3.31 9.70 6.11
N PRO A 31 4.55 9.27 6.42
CA PRO A 31 4.67 7.98 7.10
C PRO A 31 3.95 7.92 8.43
N ASN A 32 3.92 9.01 9.21
CA ASN A 32 3.22 8.98 10.48
C ASN A 32 1.73 8.71 10.29
N LYS A 33 1.12 9.35 9.31
CA LYS A 33 -0.29 9.15 9.06
C LYS A 33 -0.58 7.70 8.67
N ILE A 34 0.26 7.15 7.82
CA ILE A 34 0.09 5.78 7.33
C ILE A 34 0.29 4.79 8.47
N ILE A 35 1.25 5.04 9.33
CA ILE A 35 1.50 4.20 10.48
C ILE A 35 0.30 4.21 11.42
N GLU A 36 -0.29 5.38 11.64
CA GLU A 36 -1.45 5.49 12.50
C GLU A 36 -2.65 4.74 11.94
N MET A 37 -2.71 4.58 10.64
CA MET A 37 -3.76 3.78 10.03
C MET A 37 -3.55 2.28 10.24
N GLY A 38 -2.37 1.87 10.66
CA GLY A 38 -2.08 0.46 10.86
C GLY A 38 -1.32 -0.20 9.74
N LEU A 39 -0.84 0.58 8.76
CA LEU A 39 -0.13 0.02 7.62
C LEU A 39 1.36 -0.02 7.92
N LEU A 40 1.74 -0.93 8.80
CA LEU A 40 3.10 -1.04 9.29
C LEU A 40 3.94 -1.95 8.40
N PRO A 41 5.27 -1.83 8.46
CA PRO A 41 6.12 -2.77 7.73
C PRO A 41 5.80 -4.22 8.13
N ASP A 42 5.92 -5.10 7.17
CA ASP A 42 5.63 -6.52 7.31
C ASP A 42 4.14 -6.84 7.43
N THR A 43 3.26 -5.86 7.29
CA THR A 43 1.83 -6.11 7.28
C THR A 43 1.44 -6.68 5.91
N LEU A 44 0.64 -7.72 5.93
CA LEU A 44 0.11 -8.29 4.69
C LEU A 44 -1.14 -7.53 4.28
N PHE A 45 -1.32 -7.40 2.99
CA PHE A 45 -2.44 -6.64 2.48
C PHE A 45 -2.92 -7.18 1.14
N LYS A 46 -4.09 -6.73 0.73
CA LYS A 46 -4.61 -7.02 -0.58
C LYS A 46 -5.42 -5.81 -1.02
N ILE A 47 -5.21 -5.35 -2.24
CA ILE A 47 -6.03 -4.28 -2.80
C ILE A 47 -7.28 -4.91 -3.37
N LEU A 48 -8.43 -4.56 -2.81
CA LEU A 48 -9.69 -5.14 -3.23
C LEU A 48 -10.26 -4.44 -4.46
N TYR A 49 -10.03 -3.12 -4.55
CA TYR A 49 -10.72 -2.35 -5.55
C TYR A 49 -10.16 -0.94 -5.56
N GLN A 50 -10.18 -0.29 -6.70
CA GLN A 50 -9.87 1.14 -6.78
C GLN A 50 -11.04 1.86 -7.44
N ALA A 51 -11.49 2.95 -6.83
CA ALA A 51 -12.54 3.75 -7.41
C ALA A 51 -12.07 4.37 -8.72
N PRO A 52 -12.99 4.66 -9.63
CA PRO A 52 -12.62 5.20 -10.94
C PRO A 52 -12.00 6.59 -10.83
N PHE A 53 -11.36 7.00 -11.92
CA PHE A 53 -10.75 8.32 -12.04
C PHE A 53 -9.66 8.53 -11.00
N ASN A 54 -8.80 7.53 -10.83
CA ASN A 54 -7.72 7.58 -9.84
C ASN A 54 -8.25 7.84 -8.45
N GLY A 55 -9.42 7.28 -8.15
CA GLY A 55 -9.99 7.41 -6.82
C GLY A 55 -9.27 6.55 -5.81
N PRO A 56 -9.79 6.52 -4.59
CA PRO A 56 -9.11 5.79 -3.51
C PRO A 56 -9.06 4.29 -3.77
N LEU A 57 -8.05 3.67 -3.16
CA LEU A 57 -7.89 2.24 -3.17
C LEU A 57 -8.48 1.67 -1.90
N TYR A 58 -9.30 0.63 -2.03
CA TYR A 58 -9.89 -0.03 -0.88
C TYR A 58 -9.05 -1.25 -0.58
N ILE A 59 -8.46 -1.27 0.60
CA ILE A 59 -7.42 -2.22 0.96
C ILE A 59 -7.83 -2.99 2.19
N GLU A 60 -7.60 -4.30 2.15
CA GLU A 60 -7.77 -5.17 3.29
C GLU A 60 -6.38 -5.51 3.79
N PHE A 61 -6.14 -5.40 5.09
CA PHE A 61 -4.80 -5.61 5.60
C PHE A 61 -4.84 -6.18 7.02
N GLY A 62 -3.72 -6.81 7.38
CA GLY A 62 -3.54 -7.33 8.71
C GLY A 62 -4.24 -8.65 8.92
N GLU A 63 -3.99 -9.25 10.08
CA GLU A 63 -4.56 -10.54 10.40
C GLU A 63 -6.06 -10.46 10.60
N GLU A 64 -6.54 -9.32 11.06
CA GLU A 64 -7.95 -9.15 11.31
C GLU A 64 -8.71 -8.71 10.07
N LYS A 65 -8.02 -8.59 8.94
CA LYS A 65 -8.67 -8.21 7.70
C LYS A 65 -9.38 -6.87 7.81
N SER A 66 -8.70 -5.91 8.40
CA SER A 66 -9.22 -4.54 8.48
C SER A 66 -9.29 -3.94 7.09
N ARG A 67 -10.22 -3.04 6.87
CA ARG A 67 -10.39 -2.42 5.56
C ARG A 67 -10.37 -0.92 5.69
N ILE A 68 -9.66 -0.26 4.77
CA ILE A 68 -9.61 1.18 4.72
C ILE A 68 -9.62 1.64 3.27
N ALA A 69 -9.96 2.91 3.08
CA ALA A 69 -9.81 3.56 1.78
C ALA A 69 -8.58 4.44 1.86
N LEU A 70 -7.67 4.26 0.91
CA LEU A 70 -6.40 4.97 0.90
C LEU A 70 -6.30 5.78 -0.38
N ARG A 71 -5.97 7.04 -0.25
CA ARG A 71 -5.84 7.89 -1.43
C ARG A 71 -4.61 7.50 -2.22
N VAL A 72 -4.66 7.75 -3.53
CA VAL A 72 -3.52 7.43 -4.39
C VAL A 72 -2.26 8.13 -3.91
N GLU A 73 -2.37 9.39 -3.49
CA GLU A 73 -1.20 10.12 -2.99
C GLU A 73 -0.58 9.44 -1.79
N GLU A 74 -1.42 8.89 -0.92
CA GLU A 74 -0.92 8.18 0.25
C GLU A 74 -0.30 6.86 -0.15
N ALA A 75 -0.90 6.17 -1.08
CA ALA A 75 -0.39 4.88 -1.52
C ALA A 75 0.96 5.01 -2.21
N GLN A 76 1.24 6.15 -2.78
CA GLN A 76 2.53 6.37 -3.45
C GLN A 76 3.70 6.36 -2.48
N PHE A 77 3.43 6.57 -1.20
CA PHE A 77 4.51 6.56 -0.21
C PHE A 77 4.74 5.21 0.41
N ILE A 78 3.97 4.20 0.04
CA ILE A 78 4.10 2.89 0.65
C ILE A 78 4.79 1.96 -0.33
N ILE A 79 5.88 1.36 0.12
CA ILE A 79 6.68 0.45 -0.69
C ILE A 79 6.28 -0.96 -0.32
N VAL A 80 5.97 -1.77 -1.31
CA VAL A 80 5.42 -3.10 -1.10
C VAL A 80 6.11 -4.12 -1.98
N GLU A 81 5.87 -5.38 -1.70
CA GLU A 81 6.34 -6.46 -2.54
C GLU A 81 5.27 -7.53 -2.58
N SER A 82 5.32 -8.34 -3.63
CA SER A 82 4.41 -9.47 -3.74
C SER A 82 4.85 -10.59 -2.82
N THR A 83 3.89 -11.26 -2.19
CA THR A 83 4.21 -12.42 -1.37
C THR A 83 4.05 -13.72 -2.15
N THR A 84 3.52 -13.65 -3.36
CA THR A 84 3.42 -14.85 -4.17
C THR A 84 4.72 -15.06 -4.93
N ALA A 85 5.15 -16.30 -4.97
CA ALA A 85 6.41 -16.62 -5.63
C ALA A 85 6.29 -16.55 -7.13
#